data_5f26e148005aa800a225d7a8d5d77798
#
_entry.id   5f26e148005aa800a225d7a8d5d77798
#
_cell.length_a   1.000
_cell.length_b   1.000
_cell.length_c   1.000
_cell.angle_alpha   90.00
_cell.angle_beta   90.00
_cell.angle_gamma   90.00
#
_symmetry.space_group_name_H-M   'P 1'
#
loop_
_entity.id
_entity.type
_entity.pdbx_description
1 polymer ?
#
loop_
_entity_poly.entity_id
_entity_poly.type
_entity_poly.pdbx_seq_one_letter_code
_entity_poly.pdbx_strand_id
1 'polypeptide(L)'
;MKNQNGQLTTHEQFNQAAQAGRMDKQIVDAVLAHQAGPTPDTRRAIEALITHFEEDARAQDDAWVPTVDELSGLTSDVIAGKLKEVLHKPRPIPLANLGPLKQRQWIIPNWLPCGRVGMLTGEGGRGKSWLALQLAYALTTDGGHWLSPSHISSAKMPPVAGGHTVLYATWEDEPAEFVRRIGADKAQAMQNCHVIDFAGAGPLWGVQAGISTHDRAALLTTGEDLRASAERLEAALLVIDSLAGAYGANENDRGAVREFMASWDAWGRKNDCAVMLVAHPPKNADGYSGSTDWHSASRWRWELVTNENDADFLTCEKASYAEKPDRIQIVRNKDTLWQWTETNAQTHANNASLRKAATNAV
;
A
#
# COMPACT_ATOMS: atom_id res chain seq x y z
N MET A 1 -11.81 -20.84 16.30
CA MET A 1 -12.73 -22.01 16.26
C MET A 1 -12.33 -22.90 15.11
N LYS A 2 -12.06 -24.18 15.34
CA LYS A 2 -11.76 -25.13 14.26
C LYS A 2 -13.04 -25.40 13.47
N ASN A 3 -12.91 -25.54 12.14
CA ASN A 3 -14.05 -25.96 11.30
C ASN A 3 -14.45 -27.42 11.63
N GLN A 4 -15.56 -27.90 11.09
CA GLN A 4 -16.09 -29.26 11.36
C GLN A 4 -15.11 -30.40 11.02
N ASN A 5 -14.01 -30.11 10.30
CA ASN A 5 -12.95 -31.07 9.93
C ASN A 5 -11.67 -30.91 10.77
N GLY A 6 -11.68 -30.12 11.86
CA GLY A 6 -10.52 -29.93 12.72
C GLY A 6 -9.41 -29.03 12.15
N GLN A 7 -9.61 -28.45 10.98
CA GLN A 7 -8.66 -27.52 10.34
C GLN A 7 -8.95 -26.09 10.82
N LEU A 8 -7.89 -25.32 10.99
CA LEU A 8 -7.97 -23.91 11.32
C LEU A 8 -8.75 -23.15 10.25
N THR A 9 -9.64 -22.27 10.65
CA THR A 9 -10.30 -21.35 9.72
C THR A 9 -9.24 -20.46 9.07
N THR A 10 -9.53 -19.96 7.90
CA THR A 10 -8.59 -19.10 7.14
C THR A 10 -8.22 -17.82 7.88
N HIS A 11 -9.09 -17.37 8.78
CA HIS A 11 -8.83 -16.25 9.68
C HIS A 11 -7.79 -16.62 10.76
N GLU A 12 -7.81 -17.85 11.24
CA GLU A 12 -6.82 -18.37 12.21
C GLU A 12 -5.46 -18.63 11.55
N GLN A 13 -5.43 -19.10 10.30
CA GLN A 13 -4.18 -19.22 9.52
C GLN A 13 -3.58 -17.84 9.19
N PHE A 14 -4.42 -16.85 8.95
CA PHE A 14 -4.02 -15.47 8.74
C PHE A 14 -3.50 -14.84 10.05
N ASN A 15 -4.17 -15.09 11.17
CA ASN A 15 -3.73 -14.66 12.49
C ASN A 15 -2.42 -15.35 12.91
N GLN A 16 -2.21 -16.63 12.54
CA GLN A 16 -0.93 -17.31 12.78
C GLN A 16 0.23 -16.69 11.99
N ALA A 17 0.02 -16.33 10.72
CA ALA A 17 1.04 -15.64 9.93
C ALA A 17 1.32 -14.21 10.45
N ALA A 18 0.28 -13.51 10.93
CA ALA A 18 0.42 -12.21 11.59
C ALA A 18 1.06 -12.33 12.97
N GLN A 19 0.81 -13.44 13.68
CA GLN A 19 1.43 -13.76 14.95
C GLN A 19 2.91 -14.14 14.80
N ALA A 20 3.30 -14.85 13.72
CA ALA A 20 4.70 -15.16 13.45
C ALA A 20 5.57 -13.90 13.34
N GLY A 21 5.10 -12.85 12.64
CA GLY A 21 5.84 -11.59 12.57
C GLY A 21 5.83 -10.74 13.85
N ARG A 22 5.00 -11.11 14.86
CA ARG A 22 5.04 -10.55 16.21
C ARG A 22 5.87 -11.41 17.15
N MET A 23 5.99 -12.69 16.87
CA MET A 23 6.67 -13.66 17.70
C MET A 23 8.17 -13.37 17.78
N ASP A 24 8.82 -13.00 16.68
CA ASP A 24 10.22 -12.61 16.65
C ASP A 24 10.49 -11.49 17.66
N LYS A 25 9.66 -10.45 17.62
CA LYS A 25 9.77 -9.31 18.53
C LYS A 25 9.48 -9.72 19.97
N GLN A 26 8.45 -10.54 20.20
CA GLN A 26 8.09 -11.00 21.54
C GLN A 26 9.21 -11.83 22.17
N ILE A 27 9.86 -12.73 21.39
CA ILE A 27 11.00 -13.51 21.89
C ILE A 27 12.17 -12.59 22.21
N VAL A 28 12.51 -11.63 21.32
CA VAL A 28 13.60 -10.67 21.56
C VAL A 28 13.31 -9.84 22.82
N ASP A 29 12.12 -9.28 22.97
CA ASP A 29 11.73 -8.47 24.13
C ASP A 29 11.77 -9.27 25.44
N ALA A 30 11.31 -10.53 25.40
CA ALA A 30 11.35 -11.42 26.58
C ALA A 30 12.80 -11.80 26.98
N VAL A 31 13.68 -12.03 25.98
CA VAL A 31 15.10 -12.30 26.24
C VAL A 31 15.81 -11.09 26.82
N LEU A 32 15.56 -9.89 26.27
CA LEU A 32 16.12 -8.65 26.84
C LEU A 32 15.66 -8.41 28.29
N ALA A 33 14.39 -8.66 28.59
CA ALA A 33 13.87 -8.57 29.94
C ALA A 33 14.55 -9.57 30.89
N HIS A 34 14.81 -10.80 30.44
CA HIS A 34 15.53 -11.80 31.18
C HIS A 34 17.00 -11.44 31.40
N GLN A 35 17.67 -10.93 30.38
CA GLN A 35 19.07 -10.46 30.49
C GLN A 35 19.21 -9.30 31.47
N ALA A 36 18.22 -8.39 31.52
CA ALA A 36 18.21 -7.25 32.44
C ALA A 36 17.94 -7.63 33.89
N GLY A 37 17.18 -8.72 34.15
CA GLY A 37 16.83 -9.20 35.47
C GLY A 37 16.37 -10.66 35.46
N PRO A 38 17.29 -11.64 35.50
CA PRO A 38 16.94 -13.05 35.42
C PRO A 38 16.05 -13.49 36.61
N THR A 39 14.84 -13.90 36.29
CA THR A 39 13.89 -14.48 37.24
C THR A 39 13.27 -15.76 36.70
N PRO A 40 12.71 -16.65 37.53
CA PRO A 40 11.98 -17.83 37.05
C PRO A 40 10.78 -17.46 36.15
N ASP A 41 10.18 -16.30 36.33
CA ASP A 41 9.04 -15.85 35.54
C ASP A 41 9.47 -15.35 34.15
N THR A 42 10.55 -14.58 34.05
CA THR A 42 11.10 -14.15 32.77
C THR A 42 11.61 -15.35 31.95
N ARG A 43 12.20 -16.36 32.61
CA ARG A 43 12.61 -17.61 31.97
C ARG A 43 11.41 -18.39 31.41
N ARG A 44 10.35 -18.56 32.20
CA ARG A 44 9.11 -19.23 31.79
C ARG A 44 8.43 -18.53 30.62
N ALA A 45 8.46 -17.20 30.58
CA ALA A 45 7.93 -16.44 29.46
C ALA A 45 8.67 -16.76 28.13
N ILE A 46 10.00 -16.87 28.17
CA ILE A 46 10.79 -17.26 26.99
C ILE A 46 10.49 -18.71 26.61
N GLU A 47 10.45 -19.63 27.56
CA GLU A 47 10.15 -21.06 27.32
C GLU A 47 8.78 -21.23 26.65
N ALA A 48 7.75 -20.49 27.08
CA ALA A 48 6.42 -20.53 26.48
C ALA A 48 6.44 -20.02 25.03
N LEU A 49 7.19 -18.96 24.73
CA LEU A 49 7.34 -18.41 23.39
C LEU A 49 8.14 -19.37 22.48
N ILE A 50 9.19 -20.01 23.02
CA ILE A 50 9.96 -21.03 22.29
C ILE A 50 9.09 -22.24 21.97
N THR A 51 8.27 -22.71 22.90
CA THR A 51 7.36 -23.85 22.65
C THR A 51 6.40 -23.55 21.52
N HIS A 52 5.87 -22.32 21.47
CA HIS A 52 5.01 -21.89 20.36
C HIS A 52 5.76 -21.75 19.04
N PHE A 53 7.01 -21.27 19.09
CA PHE A 53 7.91 -21.24 17.94
C PHE A 53 8.27 -22.65 17.45
N GLU A 54 8.47 -23.64 18.36
CA GLU A 54 8.71 -25.04 17.99
C GLU A 54 7.58 -25.66 17.19
N GLU A 55 6.32 -25.34 17.53
CA GLU A 55 5.17 -25.88 16.79
C GLU A 55 5.19 -25.42 15.33
N ASP A 56 5.58 -24.16 15.08
CA ASP A 56 5.74 -23.61 13.73
C ASP A 56 7.03 -24.11 13.05
N ALA A 57 8.10 -24.30 13.81
CA ALA A 57 9.40 -24.76 13.31
C ALA A 57 9.43 -26.27 13.02
N ARG A 58 8.74 -27.12 13.79
CA ARG A 58 8.66 -28.58 13.57
C ARG A 58 8.06 -28.97 12.22
N ALA A 59 7.33 -28.08 11.56
CA ALA A 59 6.91 -28.27 10.19
C ALA A 59 8.09 -28.14 9.20
N GLN A 60 9.30 -27.90 9.70
CA GLN A 60 10.53 -27.74 8.92
C GLN A 60 11.52 -28.82 9.35
N ASP A 61 11.81 -29.76 8.47
CA ASP A 61 12.95 -30.67 8.66
C ASP A 61 14.22 -29.81 8.86
N ASP A 62 14.99 -30.06 9.92
CA ASP A 62 16.23 -29.36 10.30
C ASP A 62 16.10 -27.87 10.73
N ALA A 63 14.94 -27.41 11.18
CA ALA A 63 14.83 -26.06 11.72
C ALA A 63 15.55 -25.92 13.07
N TRP A 64 16.36 -24.88 13.20
CA TRP A 64 16.96 -24.51 14.48
C TRP A 64 15.87 -24.04 15.46
N VAL A 65 15.78 -24.75 16.61
CA VAL A 65 14.91 -24.37 17.70
C VAL A 65 15.80 -23.91 18.86
N PRO A 66 15.74 -22.64 19.28
CA PRO A 66 16.64 -22.14 20.30
C PRO A 66 16.25 -22.63 21.69
N THR A 67 17.23 -22.75 22.56
CA THR A 67 17.01 -22.85 24.01
C THR A 67 17.11 -21.48 24.67
N VAL A 68 16.54 -21.34 25.89
CA VAL A 68 16.64 -20.07 26.64
C VAL A 68 18.10 -19.70 26.88
N ASP A 69 18.95 -20.67 27.18
CA ASP A 69 20.37 -20.45 27.49
C ASP A 69 21.14 -19.98 26.26
N GLU A 70 20.85 -20.52 25.07
CA GLU A 70 21.41 -20.06 23.80
C GLU A 70 20.98 -18.61 23.49
N LEU A 71 19.70 -18.29 23.63
CA LEU A 71 19.19 -16.94 23.38
C LEU A 71 19.75 -15.93 24.37
N SER A 72 19.90 -16.31 25.64
CA SER A 72 20.41 -15.41 26.68
C SER A 72 21.86 -14.98 26.46
N GLY A 73 22.63 -15.75 25.70
CA GLY A 73 24.00 -15.42 25.32
C GLY A 73 24.17 -14.58 24.05
N LEU A 74 23.08 -14.26 23.36
CA LEU A 74 23.12 -13.56 22.08
C LEU A 74 22.62 -12.11 22.19
N THR A 75 23.08 -11.25 21.28
CA THR A 75 22.51 -9.91 21.12
C THR A 75 21.14 -9.97 20.44
N SER A 76 20.31 -8.95 20.70
CA SER A 76 18.97 -8.84 20.09
C SER A 76 18.98 -8.97 18.58
N ASP A 77 19.96 -8.36 17.89
CA ASP A 77 20.07 -8.39 16.43
C ASP A 77 20.38 -9.79 15.91
N VAL A 78 21.24 -10.55 16.60
CA VAL A 78 21.57 -11.94 16.24
C VAL A 78 20.36 -12.83 16.44
N ILE A 79 19.60 -12.66 17.54
CA ILE A 79 18.36 -13.41 17.81
C ILE A 79 17.34 -13.12 16.72
N ALA A 80 17.05 -11.85 16.45
CA ALA A 80 16.10 -11.45 15.43
C ALA A 80 16.48 -11.99 14.04
N GLY A 81 17.76 -11.95 13.67
CA GLY A 81 18.27 -12.50 12.41
C GLY A 81 18.03 -14.00 12.27
N LYS A 82 18.36 -14.78 13.31
CA LYS A 82 18.16 -16.25 13.32
C LYS A 82 16.69 -16.64 13.29
N LEU A 83 15.85 -15.97 14.10
CA LEU A 83 14.40 -16.22 14.10
C LEU A 83 13.79 -15.91 12.73
N LYS A 84 14.20 -14.79 12.13
CA LYS A 84 13.75 -14.39 10.79
C LYS A 84 14.14 -15.42 9.72
N GLU A 85 15.35 -15.97 9.79
CA GLU A 85 15.81 -17.01 8.86
C GLU A 85 14.95 -18.26 8.96
N VAL A 86 14.58 -18.70 10.15
CA VAL A 86 13.75 -19.89 10.36
C VAL A 86 12.29 -19.65 9.97
N LEU A 87 11.68 -18.55 10.42
CA LEU A 87 10.25 -18.28 10.21
C LEU A 87 9.91 -17.83 8.78
N HIS A 88 10.84 -17.15 8.12
CA HIS A 88 10.59 -16.57 6.80
C HIS A 88 11.28 -17.28 5.64
N LYS A 89 11.86 -18.46 5.87
CA LYS A 89 12.49 -19.26 4.81
C LYS A 89 11.44 -19.67 3.78
N PRO A 90 11.61 -19.33 2.50
CA PRO A 90 10.69 -19.76 1.45
C PRO A 90 10.63 -21.29 1.35
N ARG A 91 9.43 -21.85 1.31
CA ARG A 91 9.20 -23.29 1.23
C ARG A 91 8.46 -23.64 -0.06
N PRO A 92 8.83 -24.75 -0.74
CA PRO A 92 8.02 -25.28 -1.82
C PRO A 92 6.70 -25.82 -1.27
N ILE A 93 5.59 -25.36 -1.81
CA ILE A 93 4.25 -25.85 -1.48
C ILE A 93 3.69 -26.54 -2.73
N PRO A 94 3.35 -27.85 -2.69
CA PRO A 94 2.67 -28.50 -3.80
C PRO A 94 1.35 -27.79 -4.11
N LEU A 95 1.09 -27.45 -5.37
CA LEU A 95 -0.13 -26.75 -5.77
C LEU A 95 -1.39 -27.50 -5.34
N ALA A 96 -1.34 -28.82 -5.34
CA ALA A 96 -2.44 -29.69 -4.88
C ALA A 96 -2.80 -29.50 -3.39
N ASN A 97 -1.88 -28.98 -2.58
CA ASN A 97 -2.08 -28.79 -1.14
C ASN A 97 -2.59 -27.39 -0.77
N LEU A 98 -2.77 -26.49 -1.75
CA LEU A 98 -3.25 -25.13 -1.49
C LEU A 98 -4.71 -25.06 -1.02
N GLY A 99 -5.46 -26.17 -1.12
CA GLY A 99 -6.87 -26.20 -0.77
C GLY A 99 -7.75 -25.29 -1.66
N PRO A 100 -9.00 -25.04 -1.27
CA PRO A 100 -9.89 -24.15 -2.02
C PRO A 100 -9.37 -22.73 -1.97
N LEU A 101 -9.12 -22.14 -3.16
CA LEU A 101 -8.64 -20.76 -3.27
C LEU A 101 -9.74 -19.77 -2.91
N LYS A 102 -9.42 -18.79 -2.06
CA LYS A 102 -10.27 -17.62 -1.87
C LYS A 102 -10.35 -16.82 -3.16
N GLN A 103 -11.51 -16.29 -3.47
CA GLN A 103 -11.64 -15.29 -4.51
C GLN A 103 -10.79 -14.06 -4.16
N ARG A 104 -10.15 -13.49 -5.19
CA ARG A 104 -9.37 -12.26 -5.02
C ARG A 104 -10.28 -11.13 -4.53
N GLN A 105 -9.85 -10.48 -3.47
CA GLN A 105 -10.52 -9.29 -2.97
C GLN A 105 -10.07 -8.06 -3.77
N TRP A 106 -11.00 -7.15 -3.98
CA TRP A 106 -10.82 -5.92 -4.74
C TRP A 106 -11.36 -4.73 -3.95
N ILE A 107 -10.62 -3.64 -3.92
CA ILE A 107 -11.12 -2.34 -3.50
C ILE A 107 -11.99 -1.77 -4.64
N ILE A 108 -11.48 -1.84 -5.86
CA ILE A 108 -12.24 -1.53 -7.08
C ILE A 108 -12.14 -2.75 -8.01
N PRO A 109 -13.25 -3.44 -8.32
CA PRO A 109 -13.23 -4.64 -9.15
C PRO A 109 -12.44 -4.43 -10.46
N ASN A 110 -11.48 -5.31 -10.72
CA ASN A 110 -10.57 -5.31 -11.87
C ASN A 110 -9.60 -4.11 -11.97
N TRP A 111 -9.73 -3.10 -11.10
CA TRP A 111 -8.89 -1.89 -11.12
C TRP A 111 -7.91 -1.85 -9.96
N LEU A 112 -8.36 -2.06 -8.74
CA LEU A 112 -7.53 -1.96 -7.52
C LEU A 112 -7.67 -3.21 -6.66
N PRO A 113 -6.71 -4.14 -6.73
CA PRO A 113 -6.72 -5.35 -5.90
C PRO A 113 -6.33 -5.03 -4.45
N CYS A 114 -7.00 -5.66 -3.48
CA CYS A 114 -6.59 -5.61 -2.08
C CYS A 114 -5.18 -6.20 -1.89
N GLY A 115 -4.45 -5.67 -0.93
CA GLY A 115 -3.16 -6.22 -0.51
C GLY A 115 -2.05 -6.10 -1.55
N ARG A 116 -2.10 -5.12 -2.46
CA ARG A 116 -1.12 -4.99 -3.55
C ARG A 116 -0.61 -3.59 -3.73
N VAL A 117 0.69 -3.48 -4.04
CA VAL A 117 1.31 -2.21 -4.39
C VAL A 117 1.11 -1.89 -5.87
N GLY A 118 0.79 -0.64 -6.16
CA GLY A 118 0.70 -0.10 -7.50
C GLY A 118 0.83 1.40 -7.53
N MET A 119 0.60 2.00 -8.70
CA MET A 119 0.92 3.39 -8.93
C MET A 119 -0.23 4.14 -9.60
N LEU A 120 -0.40 5.39 -9.19
CA LEU A 120 -1.13 6.42 -9.93
C LEU A 120 -0.10 7.42 -10.49
N THR A 121 0.07 7.44 -11.80
CA THR A 121 1.05 8.29 -12.48
C THR A 121 0.37 9.35 -13.35
N GLY A 122 1.11 10.36 -13.76
CA GLY A 122 0.67 11.45 -14.64
C GLY A 122 1.54 12.67 -14.47
N GLU A 123 1.53 13.59 -15.42
CA GLU A 123 2.32 14.82 -15.39
C GLU A 123 2.06 15.69 -14.15
N GLY A 124 3.00 16.57 -13.82
CA GLY A 124 2.88 17.52 -12.74
C GLY A 124 1.66 18.44 -12.91
N GLY A 125 0.95 18.74 -11.82
CA GLY A 125 -0.21 19.63 -11.83
C GLY A 125 -1.49 19.09 -12.48
N ARG A 126 -1.49 17.85 -13.00
CA ARG A 126 -2.66 17.26 -13.67
C ARG A 126 -3.78 16.83 -12.72
N GLY A 127 -3.54 16.80 -11.42
CA GLY A 127 -4.59 16.48 -10.43
C GLY A 127 -4.59 15.05 -9.92
N LYS A 128 -3.44 14.36 -9.94
CA LYS A 128 -3.30 13.02 -9.35
C LYS A 128 -3.70 12.96 -7.88
N SER A 129 -3.19 13.89 -7.07
CA SER A 129 -3.52 14.00 -5.64
C SER A 129 -5.02 14.25 -5.42
N TRP A 130 -5.65 15.04 -6.29
CA TRP A 130 -7.10 15.24 -6.26
C TRP A 130 -7.86 13.95 -6.58
N LEU A 131 -7.38 13.19 -7.57
CA LEU A 131 -7.98 11.93 -7.96
C LEU A 131 -7.84 10.87 -6.84
N ALA A 132 -6.68 10.82 -6.18
CA ALA A 132 -6.44 9.96 -5.02
C ALA A 132 -7.31 10.38 -3.82
N LEU A 133 -7.44 11.69 -3.56
CA LEU A 133 -8.30 12.21 -2.49
C LEU A 133 -9.79 11.90 -2.76
N GLN A 134 -10.24 11.99 -4.00
CA GLN A 134 -11.60 11.61 -4.38
C GLN A 134 -11.85 10.11 -4.18
N LEU A 135 -10.84 9.26 -4.45
CA LEU A 135 -10.93 7.83 -4.14
C LEU A 135 -11.02 7.61 -2.62
N ALA A 136 -10.19 8.29 -1.83
CA ALA A 136 -10.26 8.22 -0.38
C ALA A 136 -11.65 8.64 0.14
N TYR A 137 -12.24 9.71 -0.41
CA TYR A 137 -13.61 10.11 -0.09
C TYR A 137 -14.63 9.02 -0.41
N ALA A 138 -14.57 8.45 -1.61
CA ALA A 138 -15.48 7.39 -2.05
C ALA A 138 -15.39 6.13 -1.18
N LEU A 139 -14.19 5.77 -0.72
CA LEU A 139 -13.94 4.60 0.12
C LEU A 139 -14.39 4.80 1.57
N THR A 140 -14.34 6.00 2.09
CA THR A 140 -14.59 6.28 3.51
C THR A 140 -16.01 6.73 3.80
N THR A 141 -16.80 7.06 2.76
CA THR A 141 -18.18 7.52 2.90
C THR A 141 -19.17 6.53 2.30
N ASP A 142 -20.40 6.51 2.82
CA ASP A 142 -21.47 5.69 2.27
C ASP A 142 -21.93 6.24 0.91
N GLY A 143 -22.14 5.34 -0.05
CA GLY A 143 -22.55 5.71 -1.42
C GLY A 143 -21.39 6.17 -2.28
N GLY A 144 -20.18 5.70 -1.99
CA GLY A 144 -18.93 6.07 -2.65
C GLY A 144 -18.93 5.80 -4.15
N HIS A 145 -19.08 6.86 -4.93
CA HIS A 145 -18.90 6.85 -6.38
C HIS A 145 -17.56 7.52 -6.71
N TRP A 146 -16.57 6.72 -7.05
CA TRP A 146 -15.33 7.25 -7.62
C TRP A 146 -15.44 7.24 -9.14
N LEU A 147 -15.42 8.41 -9.76
CA LEU A 147 -15.54 8.64 -11.21
C LEU A 147 -16.88 8.19 -11.84
N SER A 148 -17.71 7.45 -11.14
CA SER A 148 -18.95 6.91 -11.66
C SER A 148 -20.14 7.69 -11.10
N PRO A 149 -20.69 8.65 -11.86
CA PRO A 149 -21.91 9.32 -11.41
C PRO A 149 -23.06 8.32 -11.39
N SER A 150 -23.82 8.32 -10.32
CA SER A 150 -24.96 7.42 -10.10
C SER A 150 -26.04 7.46 -11.21
N HIS A 151 -26.02 8.50 -12.04
CA HIS A 151 -26.96 8.72 -13.14
C HIS A 151 -26.47 8.26 -14.51
N ILE A 152 -25.22 7.74 -14.63
CA ILE A 152 -24.70 7.23 -15.89
C ILE A 152 -24.73 5.69 -15.86
N SER A 153 -25.76 5.11 -16.48
CA SER A 153 -25.91 3.67 -16.58
C SER A 153 -24.83 2.95 -17.40
N SER A 154 -24.05 3.71 -18.19
CA SER A 154 -22.96 3.21 -19.05
C SER A 154 -21.56 3.49 -18.45
N ALA A 155 -21.48 3.84 -17.17
CA ALA A 155 -20.20 4.10 -16.53
C ALA A 155 -19.30 2.87 -16.58
N LYS A 156 -18.04 3.07 -17.01
CA LYS A 156 -17.04 2.01 -17.11
C LYS A 156 -16.38 1.72 -15.76
N MET A 157 -16.31 2.73 -14.89
CA MET A 157 -15.79 2.56 -13.54
C MET A 157 -16.80 1.84 -12.67
N PRO A 158 -16.46 0.69 -12.09
CA PRO A 158 -17.36 0.01 -11.17
C PRO A 158 -17.59 0.84 -9.89
N PRO A 159 -18.73 0.62 -9.21
CA PRO A 159 -18.98 1.26 -7.93
C PRO A 159 -17.95 0.82 -6.90
N VAL A 160 -17.64 1.72 -5.99
CA VAL A 160 -16.70 1.51 -4.88
C VAL A 160 -17.51 1.32 -3.61
N ALA A 161 -17.22 0.28 -2.84
CA ALA A 161 -17.83 0.09 -1.53
C ALA A 161 -17.30 1.14 -0.54
N GLY A 162 -18.20 1.77 0.20
CA GLY A 162 -17.84 2.67 1.32
C GLY A 162 -17.48 1.92 2.60
N GLY A 163 -17.20 2.67 3.67
CA GLY A 163 -16.94 2.12 5.01
C GLY A 163 -15.51 1.59 5.21
N HIS A 164 -14.62 1.81 4.27
CA HIS A 164 -13.20 1.46 4.40
C HIS A 164 -12.42 2.52 5.17
N THR A 165 -11.32 2.10 5.82
CA THR A 165 -10.35 3.03 6.37
C THR A 165 -9.27 3.33 5.34
N VAL A 166 -8.93 4.60 5.17
CA VAL A 166 -7.86 5.08 4.29
C VAL A 166 -6.84 5.85 5.11
N LEU A 167 -5.55 5.54 4.93
CA LEU A 167 -4.45 6.33 5.43
C LEU A 167 -3.77 7.04 4.26
N TYR A 168 -3.69 8.37 4.34
CA TYR A 168 -3.07 9.22 3.32
C TYR A 168 -1.78 9.83 3.89
N ALA A 169 -0.65 9.42 3.39
CA ALA A 169 0.67 9.97 3.73
C ALA A 169 1.07 11.00 2.67
N THR A 170 1.31 12.25 3.08
CA THR A 170 1.63 13.36 2.17
C THR A 170 2.99 13.97 2.51
N TRP A 171 3.75 14.34 1.45
CA TRP A 171 5.00 15.12 1.54
C TRP A 171 4.86 16.53 0.98
N GLU A 172 3.74 16.84 0.35
CA GLU A 172 3.56 18.09 -0.40
C GLU A 172 2.51 19.01 0.25
N ASP A 173 1.39 18.45 0.68
CA ASP A 173 0.26 19.23 1.17
C ASP A 173 0.05 19.04 2.68
N GLU A 174 -0.18 20.13 3.41
CA GLU A 174 -0.59 20.07 4.81
C GLU A 174 -2.02 19.52 4.96
N PRO A 175 -2.39 18.88 6.09
CA PRO A 175 -3.74 18.33 6.29
C PRO A 175 -4.88 19.35 6.11
N ALA A 176 -4.65 20.62 6.43
CA ALA A 176 -5.63 21.68 6.23
C ALA A 176 -5.95 21.91 4.75
N GLU A 177 -5.01 21.65 3.84
CA GLU A 177 -5.24 21.80 2.41
C GLU A 177 -6.25 20.77 1.89
N PHE A 178 -6.26 19.55 2.45
CA PHE A 178 -7.28 18.55 2.13
C PHE A 178 -8.68 19.07 2.45
N VAL A 179 -8.85 19.68 3.62
CA VAL A 179 -10.14 20.28 4.03
C VAL A 179 -10.51 21.44 3.11
N ARG A 180 -9.56 22.32 2.75
CA ARG A 180 -9.81 23.44 1.80
C ARG A 180 -10.29 22.93 0.45
N ARG A 181 -9.72 21.83 -0.02
CA ARG A 181 -10.06 21.23 -1.33
C ARG A 181 -11.45 20.63 -1.37
N ILE A 182 -11.86 19.88 -0.36
CA ILE A 182 -13.13 19.15 -0.37
C ILE A 182 -14.26 19.88 0.35
N GLY A 183 -13.95 20.86 1.17
CA GLY A 183 -14.89 21.56 2.04
C GLY A 183 -15.11 20.86 3.38
N ALA A 184 -15.40 21.65 4.41
CA ALA A 184 -15.52 21.19 5.80
C ALA A 184 -16.57 20.08 5.99
N ASP A 185 -17.74 20.21 5.36
CA ASP A 185 -18.83 19.23 5.49
C ASP A 185 -18.44 17.85 4.96
N LYS A 186 -17.74 17.81 3.81
CA LYS A 186 -17.27 16.56 3.24
C LYS A 186 -16.11 15.97 4.02
N ALA A 187 -15.19 16.81 4.50
CA ALA A 187 -14.10 16.38 5.36
C ALA A 187 -14.63 15.74 6.65
N GLN A 188 -15.69 16.32 7.24
CA GLN A 188 -16.34 15.76 8.42
C GLN A 188 -17.01 14.41 8.14
N ALA A 189 -17.49 14.16 6.94
CA ALA A 189 -18.04 12.87 6.54
C ALA A 189 -16.98 11.77 6.40
N MET A 190 -15.71 12.14 6.19
CA MET A 190 -14.58 11.22 5.99
C MET A 190 -13.94 10.76 7.31
N GLN A 191 -14.73 10.31 8.28
CA GLN A 191 -14.22 9.94 9.63
C GLN A 191 -13.16 8.83 9.60
N ASN A 192 -13.19 7.96 8.60
CA ASN A 192 -12.23 6.88 8.42
C ASN A 192 -11.08 7.24 7.46
N CYS A 193 -10.93 8.51 7.07
CA CYS A 193 -9.78 8.99 6.32
C CYS A 193 -8.80 9.70 7.26
N HIS A 194 -7.62 9.13 7.39
CA HIS A 194 -6.56 9.67 8.23
C HIS A 194 -5.44 10.23 7.37
N VAL A 195 -4.91 11.40 7.72
CA VAL A 195 -3.82 12.05 6.99
C VAL A 195 -2.61 12.15 7.91
N ILE A 196 -1.44 11.76 7.40
CA ILE A 196 -0.16 12.02 8.05
C ILE A 196 0.65 12.94 7.17
N ASP A 197 1.11 14.06 7.74
CA ASP A 197 2.01 15.00 7.11
C ASP A 197 3.47 14.59 7.37
N PHE A 198 4.18 14.28 6.29
CA PHE A 198 5.60 13.95 6.30
C PHE A 198 6.47 15.11 5.79
N ALA A 199 5.95 16.32 5.66
CA ALA A 199 6.73 17.48 5.27
C ALA A 199 7.91 17.68 6.25
N GLY A 200 9.13 17.56 5.75
CA GLY A 200 10.34 17.65 6.58
C GLY A 200 10.71 16.39 7.40
N ALA A 201 9.92 15.33 7.38
CA ALA A 201 10.21 14.10 8.14
C ALA A 201 11.21 13.16 7.42
N GLY A 202 11.55 13.45 6.17
CA GLY A 202 12.41 12.62 5.34
C GLY A 202 11.68 11.48 4.63
N PRO A 203 12.42 10.63 3.91
CA PRO A 203 11.86 9.54 3.13
C PRO A 203 11.49 8.33 4.00
N LEU A 204 10.69 7.42 3.42
CA LEU A 204 10.36 6.11 4.01
C LEU A 204 11.43 5.05 3.73
N TRP A 205 12.19 5.25 2.66
CA TRP A 205 13.19 4.32 2.15
C TRP A 205 14.45 5.06 1.74
N GLY A 206 15.59 4.57 2.16
CA GLY A 206 16.86 5.20 1.86
C GLY A 206 18.04 4.50 2.51
N VAL A 207 19.23 5.11 2.38
CA VAL A 207 20.44 4.64 3.04
C VAL A 207 20.50 5.25 4.44
N GLN A 208 20.62 4.40 5.46
CA GLN A 208 20.73 4.84 6.85
C GLN A 208 22.13 5.38 7.11
N ALA A 209 22.25 6.65 7.49
CA ALA A 209 23.53 7.29 7.74
C ALA A 209 24.27 6.62 8.92
N GLY A 210 25.55 6.29 8.72
CA GLY A 210 26.44 5.81 9.79
C GLY A 210 26.68 4.29 9.81
N ILE A 211 26.10 3.53 8.92
CA ILE A 211 26.37 2.11 8.75
C ILE A 211 27.18 1.96 7.46
N SER A 212 28.39 1.44 7.53
CA SER A 212 29.37 1.05 6.48
C SER A 212 29.25 1.59 5.02
N THR A 213 30.34 1.73 4.31
CA THR A 213 30.45 2.19 2.90
C THR A 213 29.79 1.27 1.85
N HIS A 214 29.10 0.21 2.28
CA HIS A 214 28.34 -0.73 1.43
C HIS A 214 26.85 -0.73 1.79
N ASP A 215 26.34 0.38 2.33
CA ASP A 215 24.99 0.45 2.85
C ASP A 215 23.94 0.35 1.74
N ARG A 216 23.15 -0.69 1.83
CA ARG A 216 22.01 -0.95 0.99
C ARG A 216 20.84 -0.09 1.46
N ALA A 217 20.10 0.49 0.53
CA ALA A 217 18.88 1.21 0.88
C ALA A 217 17.86 0.24 1.49
N ALA A 218 17.22 0.67 2.59
CA ALA A 218 16.27 -0.13 3.34
C ALA A 218 15.07 0.72 3.79
N LEU A 219 14.08 0.08 4.39
CA LEU A 219 12.98 0.77 5.06
C LEU A 219 13.54 1.53 6.26
N LEU A 220 13.23 2.81 6.35
CA LEU A 220 13.64 3.68 7.45
C LEU A 220 12.58 3.67 8.57
N THR A 221 12.92 4.21 9.73
CA THR A 221 12.02 4.32 10.89
C THR A 221 10.71 5.03 10.52
N THR A 222 10.78 6.09 9.72
CA THR A 222 9.59 6.77 9.16
C THR A 222 8.67 5.83 8.38
N GLY A 223 9.24 4.88 7.65
CA GLY A 223 8.49 3.88 6.91
C GLY A 223 7.90 2.80 7.80
N GLU A 224 8.61 2.41 8.87
CA GLU A 224 8.09 1.49 9.88
C GLU A 224 6.93 2.12 10.66
N ASP A 225 7.04 3.39 11.07
CA ASP A 225 6.00 4.15 11.76
C ASP A 225 4.74 4.31 10.89
N LEU A 226 4.91 4.55 9.59
CA LEU A 226 3.79 4.60 8.65
C LEU A 226 3.08 3.25 8.55
N ARG A 227 3.83 2.15 8.43
CA ARG A 227 3.27 0.79 8.43
C ARG A 227 2.52 0.48 9.72
N ALA A 228 3.12 0.76 10.87
CA ALA A 228 2.50 0.55 12.17
C ALA A 228 1.20 1.38 12.33
N SER A 229 1.17 2.60 11.78
CA SER A 229 -0.03 3.43 11.78
C SER A 229 -1.14 2.84 10.91
N ALA A 230 -0.80 2.37 9.70
CA ALA A 230 -1.76 1.73 8.80
C ALA A 230 -2.29 0.41 9.37
N GLU A 231 -1.44 -0.39 10.03
CA GLU A 231 -1.84 -1.63 10.72
C GLU A 231 -2.78 -1.36 11.89
N ARG A 232 -2.48 -0.36 12.73
CA ARG A 232 -3.33 0.02 13.87
C ARG A 232 -4.71 0.52 13.42
N LEU A 233 -4.78 1.19 12.27
CA LEU A 233 -6.01 1.70 11.68
C LEU A 233 -6.75 0.65 10.85
N GLU A 234 -6.18 -0.53 10.63
CA GLU A 234 -6.70 -1.56 9.72
C GLU A 234 -7.02 -0.97 8.34
N ALA A 235 -6.10 -0.14 7.82
CA ALA A 235 -6.32 0.60 6.58
C ALA A 235 -6.46 -0.34 5.38
N ALA A 236 -7.54 -0.21 4.62
CA ALA A 236 -7.74 -0.93 3.37
C ALA A 236 -6.92 -0.33 2.21
N LEU A 237 -6.67 0.97 2.26
CA LEU A 237 -5.84 1.70 1.31
C LEU A 237 -4.85 2.61 2.05
N LEU A 238 -3.57 2.50 1.69
CA LEU A 238 -2.51 3.44 2.02
C LEU A 238 -2.14 4.22 0.76
N VAL A 239 -2.32 5.53 0.78
CA VAL A 239 -1.85 6.44 -0.28
C VAL A 239 -0.54 7.07 0.16
N ILE A 240 0.46 7.06 -0.72
CA ILE A 240 1.78 7.68 -0.54
C ILE A 240 1.93 8.76 -1.63
N ASP A 241 1.80 10.01 -1.27
CA ASP A 241 1.79 11.18 -2.15
C ASP A 241 2.79 12.24 -1.66
N SER A 242 3.94 12.34 -2.28
CA SER A 242 4.37 11.71 -3.51
C SER A 242 5.45 10.64 -3.29
N LEU A 243 5.61 9.75 -4.28
CA LEU A 243 6.70 8.78 -4.32
C LEU A 243 8.07 9.48 -4.25
N ALA A 244 8.22 10.65 -4.87
CA ALA A 244 9.47 11.42 -4.86
C ALA A 244 9.89 11.86 -3.46
N GLY A 245 8.95 12.20 -2.58
CA GLY A 245 9.22 12.52 -1.17
C GLY A 245 9.47 11.28 -0.32
N ALA A 246 8.80 10.17 -0.66
CA ALA A 246 8.85 8.92 0.10
C ALA A 246 10.08 8.05 -0.19
N TYR A 247 10.69 8.18 -1.36
CA TYR A 247 11.82 7.37 -1.82
C TYR A 247 13.11 8.17 -1.86
N GLY A 248 14.01 7.93 -0.92
CA GLY A 248 15.28 8.66 -0.76
C GLY A 248 16.51 7.95 -1.34
N ALA A 249 16.34 6.83 -2.08
CA ALA A 249 17.44 6.15 -2.77
C ALA A 249 17.52 6.57 -4.24
N ASN A 250 18.52 6.06 -4.96
CA ASN A 250 18.65 6.33 -6.39
C ASN A 250 17.53 5.62 -7.18
N GLU A 251 16.64 6.38 -7.78
CA GLU A 251 15.52 5.88 -8.59
C GLU A 251 15.93 5.15 -9.89
N ASN A 252 17.20 5.28 -10.31
CA ASN A 252 17.78 4.53 -11.42
C ASN A 252 18.38 3.19 -10.99
N ASP A 253 18.55 2.97 -9.67
CA ASP A 253 18.99 1.67 -9.15
C ASP A 253 17.84 0.66 -9.18
N ARG A 254 17.90 -0.22 -10.17
CA ARG A 254 16.88 -1.25 -10.40
C ARG A 254 16.71 -2.20 -9.21
N GLY A 255 17.82 -2.49 -8.51
CA GLY A 255 17.81 -3.35 -7.32
C GLY A 255 17.05 -2.70 -6.18
N ALA A 256 17.40 -1.47 -5.83
CA ALA A 256 16.78 -0.70 -4.76
C ALA A 256 15.29 -0.45 -5.03
N VAL A 257 14.91 -0.13 -6.28
CA VAL A 257 13.50 0.03 -6.69
C VAL A 257 12.71 -1.26 -6.50
N ARG A 258 13.26 -2.41 -6.95
CA ARG A 258 12.60 -3.71 -6.78
C ARG A 258 12.40 -4.06 -5.31
N GLU A 259 13.38 -3.81 -4.47
CA GLU A 259 13.30 -4.06 -3.04
C GLU A 259 12.25 -3.20 -2.35
N PHE A 260 12.21 -1.92 -2.66
CA PHE A 260 11.18 -1.02 -2.18
C PHE A 260 9.78 -1.53 -2.54
N MET A 261 9.55 -1.81 -3.83
CA MET A 261 8.27 -2.30 -4.31
C MET A 261 7.90 -3.66 -3.72
N ALA A 262 8.86 -4.59 -3.63
CA ALA A 262 8.64 -5.91 -3.04
C ALA A 262 8.34 -5.83 -1.54
N SER A 263 8.98 -4.93 -0.82
CA SER A 263 8.76 -4.68 0.60
C SER A 263 7.34 -4.17 0.88
N TRP A 264 6.84 -3.23 0.07
CA TRP A 264 5.46 -2.74 0.19
C TRP A 264 4.42 -3.76 -0.30
N ASP A 265 4.70 -4.54 -1.36
CA ASP A 265 3.80 -5.60 -1.83
C ASP A 265 3.69 -6.74 -0.79
N ALA A 266 4.79 -7.11 -0.14
CA ALA A 266 4.79 -8.11 0.92
C ALA A 266 4.01 -7.65 2.14
N TRP A 267 4.24 -6.39 2.57
CA TRP A 267 3.52 -5.78 3.68
C TRP A 267 2.02 -5.63 3.37
N GLY A 268 1.67 -5.15 2.19
CA GLY A 268 0.29 -5.01 1.76
C GLY A 268 -0.47 -6.33 1.74
N ARG A 269 0.16 -7.42 1.24
CA ARG A 269 -0.42 -8.77 1.26
C ARG A 269 -0.69 -9.29 2.65
N LYS A 270 0.22 -9.00 3.58
CA LYS A 270 0.10 -9.44 4.98
C LYS A 270 -1.08 -8.75 5.68
N ASN A 271 -1.35 -7.49 5.33
CA ASN A 271 -2.33 -6.65 6.02
C ASN A 271 -3.61 -6.41 5.19
N ASP A 272 -3.77 -7.09 4.05
CA ASP A 272 -4.87 -6.86 3.07
C ASP A 272 -5.03 -5.37 2.68
N CYS A 273 -3.96 -4.58 2.82
CA CYS A 273 -3.91 -3.16 2.54
C CYS A 273 -3.37 -2.90 1.13
N ALA A 274 -4.14 -2.28 0.26
CA ALA A 274 -3.62 -1.80 -1.01
C ALA A 274 -2.70 -0.60 -0.80
N VAL A 275 -1.59 -0.52 -1.53
CA VAL A 275 -0.65 0.61 -1.46
C VAL A 275 -0.64 1.33 -2.79
N MET A 276 -1.05 2.60 -2.79
CA MET A 276 -1.05 3.49 -3.94
C MET A 276 0.11 4.48 -3.84
N LEU A 277 1.04 4.37 -4.78
CA LEU A 277 2.14 5.33 -4.92
C LEU A 277 1.75 6.38 -5.96
N VAL A 278 1.64 7.64 -5.54
CA VAL A 278 1.40 8.75 -6.46
C VAL A 278 2.73 9.27 -6.98
N ALA A 279 2.92 9.26 -8.30
CA ALA A 279 4.19 9.55 -8.92
C ALA A 279 4.06 10.38 -10.21
N HIS A 280 5.15 11.07 -10.56
CA HIS A 280 5.29 11.69 -11.87
C HIS A 280 5.77 10.65 -12.89
N PRO A 281 5.33 10.75 -14.17
CA PRO A 281 5.93 9.96 -15.22
C PRO A 281 7.38 10.40 -15.43
N PRO A 282 8.22 9.53 -15.97
CA PRO A 282 9.57 9.90 -16.36
C PRO A 282 9.60 11.05 -17.37
N LYS A 283 10.57 11.95 -17.24
CA LYS A 283 10.64 13.22 -18.00
C LYS A 283 11.08 13.09 -19.47
N ASN A 284 11.48 11.91 -19.97
CA ASN A 284 12.01 11.76 -21.33
C ASN A 284 11.00 11.10 -22.27
N ALA A 285 10.75 11.74 -23.41
CA ALA A 285 9.83 11.30 -24.46
C ALA A 285 10.21 9.95 -25.13
N ASP A 286 11.46 9.49 -24.98
CA ASP A 286 11.98 8.26 -25.60
C ASP A 286 12.07 7.06 -24.65
N GLY A 287 11.40 7.08 -23.50
CA GLY A 287 11.42 5.99 -22.53
C GLY A 287 11.63 6.48 -21.10
N TYR A 288 11.44 5.60 -20.18
CA TYR A 288 11.49 5.83 -18.76
C TYR A 288 12.77 6.53 -18.31
N SER A 289 12.70 7.77 -17.81
CA SER A 289 13.71 8.26 -16.87
C SER A 289 13.39 7.66 -15.51
N GLY A 290 14.33 7.00 -14.92
CA GLY A 290 14.09 6.14 -13.78
C GLY A 290 14.02 4.68 -14.19
N SER A 291 14.11 3.79 -13.22
CA SER A 291 14.12 2.36 -13.47
C SER A 291 12.79 1.89 -14.09
N THR A 292 12.88 1.12 -15.19
CA THR A 292 11.73 0.37 -15.73
C THR A 292 11.12 -0.57 -14.69
N ASP A 293 11.81 -0.78 -13.57
CA ASP A 293 11.35 -1.64 -12.50
C ASP A 293 10.19 -1.06 -11.68
N TRP A 294 9.98 0.26 -11.68
CA TRP A 294 8.75 0.86 -11.15
C TRP A 294 7.50 0.27 -11.81
N HIS A 295 7.50 0.20 -13.13
CA HIS A 295 6.42 -0.42 -13.89
C HIS A 295 6.39 -1.94 -13.68
N SER A 296 7.54 -2.59 -13.80
CA SER A 296 7.63 -4.06 -13.77
C SER A 296 7.24 -4.64 -12.41
N ALA A 297 7.62 -4.00 -11.30
CA ALA A 297 7.33 -4.42 -9.95
C ALA A 297 5.91 -4.06 -9.47
N SER A 298 5.27 -3.03 -10.04
CA SER A 298 3.87 -2.70 -9.75
C SER A 298 2.95 -3.87 -10.10
N ARG A 299 1.88 -4.06 -9.33
CA ARG A 299 0.85 -5.07 -9.62
C ARG A 299 -0.33 -4.49 -10.40
N TRP A 300 -0.53 -3.19 -10.29
CA TRP A 300 -1.45 -2.38 -11.06
C TRP A 300 -0.82 -1.00 -11.28
N ARG A 301 -1.18 -0.34 -12.38
CA ARG A 301 -0.75 1.03 -12.66
C ARG A 301 -1.83 1.75 -13.43
N TRP A 302 -2.20 2.91 -12.94
CA TRP A 302 -3.05 3.86 -13.64
C TRP A 302 -2.23 5.08 -14.04
N GLU A 303 -2.60 5.66 -15.17
CA GLU A 303 -2.00 6.88 -15.66
C GLU A 303 -3.06 7.91 -16.01
N LEU A 304 -2.91 9.11 -15.46
CA LEU A 304 -3.70 10.27 -15.82
C LEU A 304 -3.01 10.95 -17.01
N VAL A 305 -3.62 10.85 -18.18
CA VAL A 305 -3.08 11.31 -19.46
C VAL A 305 -4.01 12.37 -20.06
N THR A 306 -3.43 13.44 -20.59
CA THR A 306 -4.15 14.44 -21.38
C THR A 306 -3.75 14.27 -22.85
N ASN A 307 -4.74 14.16 -23.74
CA ASN A 307 -4.46 14.03 -25.17
C ASN A 307 -4.26 15.40 -25.85
N GLU A 308 -3.93 15.38 -27.12
CA GLU A 308 -3.70 16.58 -27.96
C GLU A 308 -4.92 17.54 -28.03
N ASN A 309 -6.11 17.05 -27.73
CA ASN A 309 -7.35 17.84 -27.69
C ASN A 309 -7.70 18.34 -26.29
N ASP A 310 -6.75 18.33 -25.36
CA ASP A 310 -6.91 18.73 -23.96
C ASP A 310 -8.01 17.93 -23.21
N ALA A 311 -8.20 16.68 -23.61
CA ALA A 311 -9.09 15.76 -22.92
C ALA A 311 -8.32 14.83 -21.99
N ASP A 312 -8.81 14.68 -20.78
CA ASP A 312 -8.19 13.87 -19.74
C ASP A 312 -8.73 12.43 -19.76
N PHE A 313 -7.82 11.48 -19.57
CA PHE A 313 -8.13 10.06 -19.53
C PHE A 313 -7.44 9.41 -18.34
N LEU A 314 -8.15 8.50 -17.68
CA LEU A 314 -7.54 7.54 -16.77
C LEU A 314 -7.34 6.23 -17.54
N THR A 315 -6.08 5.84 -17.69
CA THR A 315 -5.67 4.67 -18.46
C THR A 315 -5.10 3.61 -17.54
N CYS A 316 -5.52 2.37 -17.68
CA CYS A 316 -4.90 1.24 -16.99
C CYS A 316 -3.68 0.77 -17.76
N GLU A 317 -2.48 1.12 -17.32
CA GLU A 317 -1.23 0.72 -17.93
C GLU A 317 -0.81 -0.70 -17.54
N LYS A 318 -1.23 -1.16 -16.38
CA LYS A 318 -0.96 -2.51 -15.90
C LYS A 318 -2.09 -3.06 -15.03
N ALA A 319 -2.50 -4.31 -15.31
CA ALA A 319 -3.39 -5.11 -14.50
C ALA A 319 -2.82 -6.54 -14.42
N SER A 320 -2.21 -6.91 -13.28
CA SER A 320 -1.58 -8.24 -13.16
C SER A 320 -2.57 -9.36 -12.87
N TYR A 321 -3.83 -9.04 -12.54
CA TYR A 321 -4.81 -9.99 -12.02
C TYR A 321 -6.16 -9.96 -12.73
N ALA A 322 -6.32 -9.08 -13.71
CA ALA A 322 -7.49 -8.95 -14.53
C ALA A 322 -7.09 -8.54 -15.95
N GLU A 323 -8.02 -8.62 -16.88
CA GLU A 323 -7.89 -7.96 -18.16
C GLU A 323 -7.80 -6.44 -17.94
N LYS A 324 -6.96 -5.77 -18.74
CA LYS A 324 -6.86 -4.30 -18.66
C LYS A 324 -8.21 -3.70 -19.04
N PRO A 325 -8.82 -2.91 -18.16
CA PRO A 325 -10.03 -2.21 -18.51
C PRO A 325 -9.73 -1.13 -19.57
N ASP A 326 -10.75 -0.80 -20.34
CA ASP A 326 -10.68 0.32 -21.28
C ASP A 326 -10.34 1.63 -20.58
N ARG A 327 -9.61 2.50 -21.25
CA ARG A 327 -9.38 3.85 -20.77
C ARG A 327 -10.71 4.58 -20.54
N ILE A 328 -10.77 5.35 -19.47
CA ILE A 328 -11.93 6.16 -19.13
C ILE A 328 -11.62 7.61 -19.41
N GLN A 329 -12.46 8.26 -20.22
CA GLN A 329 -12.40 9.70 -20.36
C GLN A 329 -13.01 10.34 -19.12
N ILE A 330 -12.29 11.28 -18.52
CA ILE A 330 -12.71 11.96 -17.31
C ILE A 330 -12.70 13.47 -17.52
N VAL A 331 -13.52 14.17 -16.79
CA VAL A 331 -13.58 15.64 -16.76
C VAL A 331 -13.54 16.11 -15.34
N ARG A 332 -12.75 17.14 -15.06
CA ARG A 332 -12.70 17.79 -13.76
C ARG A 332 -13.90 18.69 -13.60
N ASN A 333 -14.61 18.55 -12.48
CA ASN A 333 -15.73 19.42 -12.15
C ASN A 333 -15.22 20.86 -11.89
N LYS A 334 -15.76 21.84 -12.61
CA LYS A 334 -15.33 23.25 -12.51
C LYS A 334 -15.76 23.92 -11.22
N ASP A 335 -16.91 23.51 -10.68
CA ASP A 335 -17.50 24.17 -9.51
C ASP A 335 -16.84 23.69 -8.21
N THR A 336 -16.46 22.41 -8.17
CA THR A 336 -15.84 21.80 -6.99
C THR A 336 -14.32 21.68 -7.11
N LEU A 337 -13.76 21.77 -8.31
CA LEU A 337 -12.34 21.66 -8.69
C LEU A 337 -11.63 20.36 -8.30
N TRP A 338 -12.08 19.66 -7.28
CA TRP A 338 -11.46 18.45 -6.76
C TRP A 338 -12.11 17.16 -7.28
N GLN A 339 -13.32 17.23 -7.84
CA GLN A 339 -14.02 16.06 -8.36
C GLN A 339 -13.74 15.82 -9.84
N TRP A 340 -13.42 14.58 -10.15
CA TRP A 340 -13.38 14.04 -11.50
C TRP A 340 -14.61 13.19 -11.74
N THR A 341 -15.09 13.20 -12.96
CA THR A 341 -16.28 12.43 -13.36
C THR A 341 -16.00 11.76 -14.69
N GLU A 342 -16.38 10.49 -14.83
CA GLU A 342 -16.39 9.82 -16.13
C GLU A 342 -17.31 10.55 -17.09
N THR A 343 -16.87 10.72 -18.33
CA THR A 343 -17.66 11.36 -19.36
C THR A 343 -17.66 10.52 -20.64
N ASN A 344 -18.73 10.61 -21.41
CA ASN A 344 -18.77 10.06 -22.75
C ASN A 344 -18.36 11.13 -23.79
N ALA A 345 -18.01 10.68 -25.00
CA ALA A 345 -17.54 11.57 -26.07
C ALA A 345 -18.54 12.69 -26.42
N GLN A 346 -19.84 12.45 -26.21
CA GLN A 346 -20.89 13.42 -26.53
C GLN A 346 -20.94 14.58 -25.54
N THR A 347 -20.73 14.29 -24.25
CA THR A 347 -20.65 15.31 -23.19
C THR A 347 -19.42 16.20 -23.38
N HIS A 348 -18.32 15.62 -23.87
CA HIS A 348 -17.09 16.37 -24.11
C HIS A 348 -17.22 17.34 -25.30
N ALA A 349 -17.87 16.93 -26.39
CA ALA A 349 -18.12 17.78 -27.56
C ALA A 349 -18.95 19.02 -27.18
N ASN A 350 -19.97 18.85 -26.32
CA ASN A 350 -20.78 19.94 -25.81
C ASN A 350 -19.97 20.90 -24.93
N ASN A 351 -19.09 20.40 -24.06
CA ASN A 351 -18.24 21.21 -23.22
C ASN A 351 -17.15 21.95 -24.01
N ALA A 352 -16.59 21.33 -25.06
CA ALA A 352 -15.62 21.97 -25.94
C ALA A 352 -16.24 23.09 -26.78
N SER A 353 -17.47 22.91 -27.26
CA SER A 353 -18.21 23.96 -27.98
C SER A 353 -18.57 25.14 -27.06
N LEU A 354 -18.92 24.88 -25.80
CA LEU A 354 -19.17 25.91 -24.79
C LEU A 354 -17.89 26.68 -24.42
N ARG A 355 -16.74 26.01 -24.35
CA ARG A 355 -15.43 26.65 -24.14
C ARG A 355 -15.07 27.59 -25.33
N LYS A 356 -15.24 27.13 -26.58
CA LYS A 356 -15.03 27.96 -27.76
C LYS A 356 -15.96 29.16 -27.83
N ALA A 357 -17.22 29.00 -27.47
CA ALA A 357 -18.18 30.10 -27.43
C ALA A 357 -17.82 31.15 -26.36
N ALA A 358 -17.35 30.74 -25.19
CA ALA A 358 -16.91 31.65 -24.13
C ALA A 358 -15.60 32.40 -24.48
N THR A 359 -14.68 31.75 -25.23
CA THR A 359 -13.42 32.39 -25.66
C THR A 359 -13.65 33.41 -26.80
N ASN A 360 -14.69 33.22 -27.61
CA ASN A 360 -15.05 34.16 -28.69
C ASN A 360 -15.97 35.28 -28.27
N ALA A 361 -16.38 35.32 -27.00
CA ALA A 361 -17.26 36.34 -26.40
C ALA A 361 -16.50 37.40 -25.57
N VAL A 362 -15.15 37.29 -25.52
CA VAL A 362 -14.22 38.26 -24.94
C VAL A 362 -13.38 38.87 -26.05
#